data_7b67a67cba486ac40c196ba9bb8bbcaf
#
_entry.id   7b67a67cba486ac40c196ba9bb8bbcaf
#
_cell.length_a   1.000
_cell.length_b   1.000
_cell.length_c   1.000
_cell.angle_alpha   90.00
_cell.angle_beta   90.00
_cell.angle_gamma   90.00
#
_symmetry.space_group_name_H-M   'P 1'
#
loop_
_entity.id
_entity.type
_entity.pdbx_description
1 polymer ?
#
loop_
_entity_poly.entity_id
_entity_poly.type
_entity_poly.pdbx_seq_one_letter_code
_entity_poly.pdbx_strand_id
1 'polypeptide(L)'
;MQKLAILALVFAITASKFVDTHTSLAQINADPFGHVVLSAIKAHLQAQTPANEVNMLLNAVGAGIVQDQNDHDHAFELDTTTNNRIVEDLEKEILYHQNQIAANTQLRDDTIEALAVSEEDIRVTIQDIANNEATYAREEATRNQQHETFVAKIAAIDDVIDAIDDAAKLIQHLSLGASFAQIKTKFDSLHKKLSDNTSHSALLQPVITALTELATHGVNQKALTKIAQLLSEIRQQLVQEKAAKTDVEERQAAHWAEFSVHLANEHTRLVERKAQLEVQIQEQKDTIEDAISWIEFHTLELENSEERLAGQQAWFAVQSQIYETQTSERTAQQEIVDRLQEHISEKLSTTAQFIASRN
;
A
#
# COMPACT_ATOMS: atom_id res chain seq x y z
N MET A 1 -94.68 -28.03 46.47
CA MET A 1 -93.56 -28.42 45.56
C MET A 1 -92.49 -27.32 45.44
N GLN A 2 -92.80 -25.99 45.45
CA GLN A 2 -91.86 -24.93 45.35
C GLN A 2 -90.81 -24.84 46.51
N LYS A 3 -91.23 -25.15 47.77
CA LYS A 3 -90.32 -25.11 48.94
C LYS A 3 -89.26 -26.19 48.93
N LEU A 4 -89.56 -27.38 48.39
CA LEU A 4 -88.57 -28.45 48.23
C LEU A 4 -87.54 -28.18 47.09
N ALA A 5 -87.98 -27.51 46.02
CA ALA A 5 -87.07 -27.09 44.93
C ALA A 5 -86.06 -26.04 45.36
N ILE A 6 -86.50 -25.07 46.18
CA ILE A 6 -85.59 -24.04 46.73
C ILE A 6 -84.61 -24.65 47.73
N LEU A 7 -85.04 -25.64 48.56
CA LEU A 7 -84.13 -26.29 49.49
C LEU A 7 -83.11 -27.19 48.76
N ALA A 8 -83.49 -27.86 47.68
CA ALA A 8 -82.60 -28.66 46.85
C ALA A 8 -81.61 -27.76 46.09
N LEU A 9 -82.02 -26.57 45.60
CA LEU A 9 -81.16 -25.58 44.93
C LEU A 9 -80.13 -24.99 45.90
N VAL A 10 -80.54 -24.64 47.13
CA VAL A 10 -79.63 -24.16 48.18
C VAL A 10 -78.64 -25.26 48.59
N PHE A 11 -79.05 -26.50 48.73
CA PHE A 11 -78.16 -27.63 49.01
C PHE A 11 -77.18 -27.91 47.84
N ALA A 12 -77.63 -27.80 46.61
CA ALA A 12 -76.77 -27.95 45.43
C ALA A 12 -75.72 -26.82 45.31
N ILE A 13 -76.16 -25.61 45.58
CA ILE A 13 -75.21 -24.44 45.55
C ILE A 13 -74.19 -24.52 46.69
N THR A 14 -74.62 -24.95 47.88
CA THR A 14 -73.69 -25.13 49.03
C THR A 14 -72.77 -26.34 48.84
N ALA A 15 -73.24 -27.44 48.29
CA ALA A 15 -72.42 -28.61 47.95
C ALA A 15 -71.44 -28.28 46.81
N SER A 16 -71.85 -27.52 45.80
CA SER A 16 -70.97 -27.06 44.72
C SER A 16 -69.82 -26.13 45.23
N LYS A 17 -70.21 -25.19 46.09
CA LYS A 17 -69.18 -24.28 46.71
C LYS A 17 -68.26 -25.03 47.68
N PHE A 18 -68.71 -26.08 48.33
CA PHE A 18 -67.91 -26.92 49.24
C PHE A 18 -66.88 -27.75 48.43
N VAL A 19 -67.33 -28.36 47.35
CA VAL A 19 -66.49 -29.14 46.41
C VAL A 19 -65.45 -28.24 45.77
N ASP A 20 -65.84 -27.04 45.37
CA ASP A 20 -64.91 -26.02 44.74
C ASP A 20 -63.81 -25.59 45.71
N THR A 21 -64.14 -25.31 46.97
CA THR A 21 -63.21 -24.96 48.02
C THR A 21 -62.22 -26.08 48.35
N HIS A 22 -62.68 -27.30 48.44
CA HIS A 22 -61.85 -28.48 48.69
C HIS A 22 -60.87 -28.74 47.54
N THR A 23 -61.35 -28.59 46.35
CA THR A 23 -60.49 -28.74 45.13
C THR A 23 -59.40 -27.66 45.02
N SER A 24 -59.78 -26.42 45.32
CA SER A 24 -58.83 -25.29 45.35
C SER A 24 -57.75 -25.48 46.43
N LEU A 25 -58.15 -25.84 47.64
CA LEU A 25 -57.22 -26.13 48.76
C LEU A 25 -56.33 -27.35 48.46
N ALA A 26 -56.84 -28.37 47.79
CA ALA A 26 -56.01 -29.49 47.35
C ALA A 26 -54.95 -29.12 46.31
N GLN A 27 -55.34 -28.26 45.37
CA GLN A 27 -54.35 -27.67 44.39
C GLN A 27 -53.27 -26.86 45.08
N ILE A 28 -53.67 -25.98 46.00
CA ILE A 28 -52.72 -25.19 46.80
C ILE A 28 -51.79 -26.12 47.59
N ASN A 29 -52.29 -27.16 48.15
CA ASN A 29 -51.51 -28.14 48.91
C ASN A 29 -50.52 -28.97 48.02
N ALA A 30 -50.83 -29.14 46.78
CA ALA A 30 -49.91 -29.81 45.84
C ALA A 30 -48.72 -28.97 45.44
N ASP A 31 -48.80 -27.65 45.57
CA ASP A 31 -47.70 -26.74 45.31
C ASP A 31 -46.75 -26.71 46.55
N PRO A 32 -45.40 -26.73 46.35
CA PRO A 32 -44.44 -26.73 47.47
C PRO A 32 -44.56 -25.52 48.38
N PHE A 33 -44.73 -24.31 47.85
CA PHE A 33 -44.91 -23.07 48.62
C PHE A 33 -46.29 -23.11 49.32
N GLY A 34 -47.36 -23.49 48.60
CA GLY A 34 -48.70 -23.61 49.16
C GLY A 34 -48.78 -24.63 50.32
N HIS A 35 -48.06 -25.76 50.22
CA HIS A 35 -47.89 -26.73 51.26
C HIS A 35 -47.27 -26.12 52.54
N VAL A 36 -46.19 -25.33 52.39
CA VAL A 36 -45.52 -24.65 53.53
C VAL A 36 -46.47 -23.66 54.21
N VAL A 37 -47.13 -22.83 53.41
CA VAL A 37 -48.08 -21.81 53.94
C VAL A 37 -49.27 -22.44 54.61
N LEU A 38 -49.89 -23.49 54.03
CA LEU A 38 -50.98 -24.24 54.67
C LEU A 38 -50.54 -24.89 55.98
N SER A 39 -49.32 -25.40 56.06
CA SER A 39 -48.79 -25.99 57.28
C SER A 39 -48.62 -24.97 58.40
N ALA A 40 -48.13 -23.72 58.01
CA ALA A 40 -48.04 -22.59 58.96
C ALA A 40 -49.45 -22.17 59.46
N ILE A 41 -50.46 -22.09 58.56
CA ILE A 41 -51.83 -21.77 58.89
C ILE A 41 -52.39 -22.84 59.85
N LYS A 42 -52.13 -24.13 59.61
CA LYS A 42 -52.52 -25.23 60.49
C LYS A 42 -52.00 -25.04 61.92
N ALA A 43 -50.72 -24.71 62.05
CA ALA A 43 -50.11 -24.45 63.38
C ALA A 43 -50.78 -23.28 64.10
N HIS A 44 -51.09 -22.19 63.42
CA HIS A 44 -51.80 -21.04 63.99
C HIS A 44 -53.26 -21.38 64.41
N LEU A 45 -53.97 -22.09 63.55
CA LEU A 45 -55.36 -22.54 63.88
C LEU A 45 -55.39 -23.51 65.07
N GLN A 46 -54.42 -24.42 65.21
CA GLN A 46 -54.27 -25.30 66.35
C GLN A 46 -53.95 -24.55 67.65
N ALA A 47 -53.24 -23.43 67.55
CA ALA A 47 -52.96 -22.51 68.67
C ALA A 47 -54.13 -21.55 69.00
N GLN A 48 -55.30 -21.76 68.33
CA GLN A 48 -56.51 -20.95 68.46
C GLN A 48 -56.32 -19.47 68.12
N THR A 49 -55.37 -19.19 67.18
CA THR A 49 -55.13 -17.85 66.67
C THR A 49 -56.36 -17.33 65.93
N PRO A 50 -56.84 -16.11 66.18
CA PRO A 50 -57.99 -15.53 65.51
C PRO A 50 -57.74 -15.39 63.98
N ALA A 51 -58.80 -15.58 63.16
CA ALA A 51 -58.73 -15.57 61.70
C ALA A 51 -58.14 -14.24 61.13
N ASN A 52 -58.42 -13.13 61.80
CA ASN A 52 -57.83 -11.83 61.39
C ASN A 52 -56.29 -11.78 61.54
N GLU A 53 -55.75 -12.49 62.55
CA GLU A 53 -54.28 -12.55 62.75
C GLU A 53 -53.64 -13.47 61.68
N VAL A 54 -54.31 -14.56 61.33
CA VAL A 54 -53.85 -15.43 60.17
C VAL A 54 -53.87 -14.65 58.86
N ASN A 55 -54.90 -13.84 58.60
CA ASN A 55 -54.96 -12.96 57.45
C ASN A 55 -53.86 -11.87 57.48
N MET A 56 -53.52 -11.33 58.66
CA MET A 56 -52.41 -10.38 58.78
C MET A 56 -51.07 -11.03 58.41
N LEU A 57 -50.84 -12.30 58.81
CA LEU A 57 -49.63 -13.05 58.42
C LEU A 57 -49.60 -13.32 56.90
N LEU A 58 -50.73 -13.68 56.29
CA LEU A 58 -50.80 -13.85 54.85
C LEU A 58 -50.56 -12.52 54.10
N ASN A 59 -51.09 -11.39 54.60
CA ASN A 59 -50.79 -10.08 54.06
C ASN A 59 -49.28 -9.76 54.13
N ALA A 60 -48.62 -10.12 55.23
CA ALA A 60 -47.20 -9.90 55.37
C ALA A 60 -46.38 -10.77 54.42
N VAL A 61 -46.80 -12.03 54.19
CA VAL A 61 -46.17 -12.92 53.15
C VAL A 61 -46.38 -12.37 51.77
N GLY A 62 -47.60 -11.94 51.41
CA GLY A 62 -47.90 -11.35 50.08
C GLY A 62 -47.10 -10.05 49.86
N ALA A 63 -47.04 -9.20 50.89
CA ALA A 63 -46.20 -7.98 50.84
C ALA A 63 -44.71 -8.29 50.67
N GLY A 64 -44.21 -9.36 51.30
CA GLY A 64 -42.83 -9.84 51.07
C GLY A 64 -42.58 -10.29 49.65
N ILE A 65 -43.52 -11.10 49.05
CA ILE A 65 -43.42 -11.53 47.66
C ILE A 65 -43.39 -10.32 46.71
N VAL A 66 -44.24 -9.33 46.91
CA VAL A 66 -44.26 -8.08 46.11
C VAL A 66 -42.96 -7.30 46.26
N GLN A 67 -42.43 -7.18 47.51
CA GLN A 67 -41.16 -6.51 47.74
C GLN A 67 -40.01 -7.25 47.04
N ASP A 68 -39.93 -8.58 47.17
CA ASP A 68 -38.92 -9.40 46.48
C ASP A 68 -38.99 -9.26 44.97
N GLN A 69 -40.23 -9.12 44.42
CA GLN A 69 -40.40 -8.89 42.97
C GLN A 69 -39.90 -7.48 42.58
N ASN A 70 -40.24 -6.46 43.33
CA ASN A 70 -39.77 -5.10 43.07
C ASN A 70 -38.22 -4.98 43.11
N ASP A 71 -37.61 -5.63 44.10
CA ASP A 71 -36.15 -5.66 44.22
C ASP A 71 -35.50 -6.40 43.04
N HIS A 72 -36.15 -7.50 42.62
CA HIS A 72 -35.70 -8.27 41.43
C HIS A 72 -35.88 -7.52 40.13
N ASP A 73 -37.03 -6.83 39.96
CA ASP A 73 -37.27 -5.95 38.78
C ASP A 73 -36.21 -4.87 38.69
N HIS A 74 -35.88 -4.20 39.82
CA HIS A 74 -34.86 -3.16 39.84
C HIS A 74 -33.47 -3.73 39.50
N ALA A 75 -33.11 -4.90 40.04
CA ALA A 75 -31.83 -5.55 39.71
C ALA A 75 -31.74 -5.89 38.25
N PHE A 76 -32.81 -6.45 37.67
CA PHE A 76 -32.87 -6.83 36.25
C PHE A 76 -32.83 -5.60 35.32
N GLU A 77 -33.47 -4.48 35.69
CA GLU A 77 -33.37 -3.22 34.96
C GLU A 77 -31.93 -2.68 34.93
N LEU A 78 -31.21 -2.79 36.06
CA LEU A 78 -29.80 -2.42 36.12
C LEU A 78 -28.91 -3.32 35.24
N ASP A 79 -29.15 -4.64 35.30
CA ASP A 79 -28.46 -5.61 34.46
C ASP A 79 -28.73 -5.34 32.96
N THR A 80 -29.98 -5.05 32.59
CA THR A 80 -30.39 -4.72 31.23
C THR A 80 -29.67 -3.46 30.72
N THR A 81 -29.68 -2.43 31.55
CA THR A 81 -28.99 -1.14 31.21
C THR A 81 -27.49 -1.36 31.02
N THR A 82 -26.88 -2.14 31.92
CA THR A 82 -25.46 -2.46 31.87
C THR A 82 -25.12 -3.30 30.63
N ASN A 83 -25.93 -4.33 30.34
CA ASN A 83 -25.78 -5.15 29.16
C ASN A 83 -25.86 -4.33 27.88
N ASN A 84 -26.88 -3.47 27.75
CA ASN A 84 -27.06 -2.65 26.54
C ASN A 84 -25.86 -1.73 26.30
N ARG A 85 -25.29 -1.15 27.36
CA ARG A 85 -24.08 -0.34 27.25
C ARG A 85 -22.88 -1.17 26.79
N ILE A 86 -22.68 -2.37 27.37
CA ILE A 86 -21.56 -3.25 26.95
C ILE A 86 -21.72 -3.68 25.50
N VAL A 87 -22.92 -4.05 25.06
CA VAL A 87 -23.22 -4.43 23.68
C VAL A 87 -22.93 -3.27 22.73
N GLU A 88 -23.42 -2.06 23.04
CA GLU A 88 -23.16 -0.86 22.24
C GLU A 88 -21.66 -0.54 22.12
N ASP A 89 -20.91 -0.66 23.22
CA ASP A 89 -19.47 -0.41 23.23
C ASP A 89 -18.72 -1.47 22.37
N LEU A 90 -19.12 -2.75 22.45
CA LEU A 90 -18.54 -3.82 21.64
C LEU A 90 -18.89 -3.67 20.14
N GLU A 91 -20.11 -3.26 19.81
CA GLU A 91 -20.50 -2.97 18.42
C GLU A 91 -19.69 -1.81 17.83
N LYS A 92 -19.40 -0.78 18.62
CA LYS A 92 -18.51 0.32 18.20
C LYS A 92 -17.08 -0.17 18.00
N GLU A 93 -16.56 -1.02 18.88
CA GLU A 93 -15.24 -1.63 18.77
C GLU A 93 -15.12 -2.48 17.49
N ILE A 94 -16.12 -3.33 17.22
CA ILE A 94 -16.22 -4.12 15.98
C ILE A 94 -16.20 -3.21 14.73
N LEU A 95 -17.02 -2.18 14.71
CA LEU A 95 -17.07 -1.23 13.58
C LEU A 95 -15.73 -0.50 13.39
N TYR A 96 -15.07 -0.13 14.48
CA TYR A 96 -13.74 0.47 14.44
C TYR A 96 -12.73 -0.46 13.76
N HIS A 97 -12.65 -1.74 14.19
CA HIS A 97 -11.71 -2.69 13.60
C HIS A 97 -12.03 -2.98 12.13
N GLN A 98 -13.29 -3.13 11.75
CA GLN A 98 -13.71 -3.29 10.35
C GLN A 98 -13.26 -2.10 9.49
N ASN A 99 -13.41 -0.87 9.98
CA ASN A 99 -12.97 0.33 9.26
C ASN A 99 -11.45 0.39 9.12
N GLN A 100 -10.69 -0.02 10.15
CA GLN A 100 -9.23 -0.06 10.10
C GLN A 100 -8.73 -1.13 9.09
N ILE A 101 -9.35 -2.30 9.06
CA ILE A 101 -9.06 -3.35 8.07
C ILE A 101 -9.31 -2.82 6.66
N ALA A 102 -10.45 -2.18 6.41
CA ALA A 102 -10.79 -1.64 5.12
C ALA A 102 -9.79 -0.54 4.67
N ALA A 103 -9.45 0.40 5.56
CA ALA A 103 -8.52 1.48 5.28
C ALA A 103 -7.11 0.97 4.97
N ASN A 104 -6.60 0.02 5.77
CA ASN A 104 -5.26 -0.54 5.55
C ASN A 104 -5.24 -1.47 4.32
N THR A 105 -6.33 -2.16 3.99
CA THR A 105 -6.46 -2.91 2.74
C THR A 105 -6.38 -1.99 1.53
N GLN A 106 -7.09 -0.87 1.55
CA GLN A 106 -7.01 0.15 0.49
C GLN A 106 -5.60 0.72 0.36
N LEU A 107 -4.97 1.09 1.49
CA LEU A 107 -3.60 1.60 1.50
C LEU A 107 -2.61 0.60 0.90
N ARG A 108 -2.69 -0.67 1.29
CA ARG A 108 -1.86 -1.75 0.74
C ARG A 108 -2.03 -1.86 -0.77
N ASP A 109 -3.27 -1.91 -1.26
CA ASP A 109 -3.57 -2.13 -2.68
C ASP A 109 -3.12 -0.95 -3.54
N ASP A 110 -3.38 0.30 -3.11
CA ASP A 110 -2.92 1.51 -3.78
C ASP A 110 -1.37 1.58 -3.80
N THR A 111 -0.72 1.16 -2.71
CA THR A 111 0.75 1.15 -2.64
C THR A 111 1.36 0.06 -3.52
N ILE A 112 0.73 -1.12 -3.65
CA ILE A 112 1.15 -2.18 -4.59
C ILE A 112 1.09 -1.66 -6.04
N GLU A 113 0.04 -0.94 -6.41
CA GLU A 113 -0.08 -0.35 -7.74
C GLU A 113 1.01 0.71 -7.98
N ALA A 114 1.25 1.59 -7.01
CA ALA A 114 2.32 2.58 -7.06
C ALA A 114 3.73 1.94 -7.12
N LEU A 115 3.95 0.83 -6.40
CA LEU A 115 5.20 0.07 -6.43
C LEU A 115 5.48 -0.49 -7.84
N ALA A 116 4.46 -1.06 -8.49
CA ALA A 116 4.61 -1.59 -9.84
C ALA A 116 5.03 -0.50 -10.86
N VAL A 117 4.49 0.73 -10.72
CA VAL A 117 4.90 1.88 -11.54
C VAL A 117 6.34 2.27 -11.23
N SER A 118 6.74 2.32 -9.96
CA SER A 118 8.12 2.67 -9.58
C SER A 118 9.15 1.63 -10.04
N GLU A 119 8.80 0.34 -10.04
CA GLU A 119 9.64 -0.75 -10.54
C GLU A 119 9.79 -0.71 -12.07
N GLU A 120 8.77 -0.29 -12.81
CA GLU A 120 8.89 -0.05 -14.25
C GLU A 120 9.74 1.20 -14.54
N ASP A 121 9.54 2.28 -13.81
CA ASP A 121 10.32 3.51 -13.94
C ASP A 121 11.82 3.28 -13.72
N ILE A 122 12.20 2.49 -12.70
CA ILE A 122 13.60 2.17 -12.44
C ILE A 122 14.18 1.30 -13.57
N ARG A 123 13.40 0.35 -14.11
CA ARG A 123 13.81 -0.48 -15.23
C ARG A 123 14.10 0.37 -16.48
N VAL A 124 13.24 1.33 -16.79
CA VAL A 124 13.42 2.28 -17.89
C VAL A 124 14.65 3.16 -17.64
N THR A 125 14.80 3.71 -16.43
CA THR A 125 15.94 4.55 -16.05
C THR A 125 17.27 3.80 -16.20
N ILE A 126 17.34 2.53 -15.78
CA ILE A 126 18.54 1.68 -15.98
C ILE A 126 18.84 1.50 -17.47
N GLN A 127 17.83 1.30 -18.31
CA GLN A 127 18.02 1.18 -19.76
C GLN A 127 18.51 2.49 -20.37
N ASP A 128 18.01 3.64 -19.90
CA ASP A 128 18.43 4.95 -20.38
C ASP A 128 19.87 5.26 -19.97
N ILE A 129 20.32 4.86 -18.76
CA ILE A 129 21.73 4.93 -18.35
C ILE A 129 22.59 4.13 -19.33
N ALA A 130 22.25 2.89 -19.61
CA ALA A 130 22.99 2.03 -20.54
C ALA A 130 23.04 2.62 -21.97
N ASN A 131 21.94 3.18 -22.43
CA ASN A 131 21.85 3.84 -23.73
C ASN A 131 22.73 5.10 -23.80
N ASN A 132 22.76 5.89 -22.72
CA ASN A 132 23.61 7.07 -22.61
C ASN A 132 25.08 6.70 -22.63
N GLU A 133 25.51 5.68 -21.87
CA GLU A 133 26.88 5.16 -21.84
C GLU A 133 27.29 4.61 -23.20
N ALA A 134 26.44 3.83 -23.86
CA ALA A 134 26.70 3.31 -25.20
C ALA A 134 26.83 4.44 -26.25
N THR A 135 26.01 5.49 -26.11
CA THR A 135 26.07 6.67 -26.98
C THR A 135 27.37 7.41 -26.77
N TYR A 136 27.77 7.66 -25.51
CA TYR A 136 29.05 8.31 -25.19
C TYR A 136 30.23 7.55 -25.80
N ALA A 137 30.29 6.22 -25.57
CA ALA A 137 31.40 5.39 -26.07
C ALA A 137 31.48 5.39 -27.62
N ARG A 138 30.32 5.32 -28.29
CA ARG A 138 30.25 5.34 -29.76
C ARG A 138 30.72 6.70 -30.35
N GLU A 139 30.24 7.78 -29.78
CA GLU A 139 30.59 9.13 -30.25
C GLU A 139 32.02 9.47 -29.92
N GLU A 140 32.55 9.05 -28.76
CA GLU A 140 33.99 9.18 -28.42
C GLU A 140 34.88 8.42 -29.41
N ALA A 141 34.54 7.17 -29.73
CA ALA A 141 35.27 6.39 -30.71
C ALA A 141 35.23 7.04 -32.10
N THR A 142 34.08 7.58 -32.49
CA THR A 142 33.90 8.30 -33.75
C THR A 142 34.78 9.57 -33.78
N ARG A 143 34.80 10.31 -32.68
CA ARG A 143 35.61 11.53 -32.54
C ARG A 143 37.11 11.22 -32.60
N ASN A 144 37.55 10.17 -31.94
CA ASN A 144 38.95 9.75 -31.97
C ASN A 144 39.39 9.37 -33.38
N GLN A 145 38.56 8.61 -34.11
CA GLN A 145 38.82 8.25 -35.51
C GLN A 145 38.87 9.50 -36.43
N GLN A 146 37.98 10.47 -36.25
CA GLN A 146 38.00 11.73 -36.97
C GLN A 146 39.29 12.51 -36.72
N HIS A 147 39.71 12.61 -35.45
CA HIS A 147 40.94 13.26 -35.06
C HIS A 147 42.18 12.59 -35.65
N GLU A 148 42.27 11.25 -35.56
CA GLU A 148 43.37 10.48 -36.17
C GLU A 148 43.44 10.75 -37.69
N THR A 149 42.27 10.76 -38.34
CA THR A 149 42.16 11.02 -39.77
C THR A 149 42.61 12.47 -40.10
N PHE A 150 42.23 13.43 -39.27
CA PHE A 150 42.69 14.82 -39.41
C PHE A 150 44.21 14.92 -39.28
N VAL A 151 44.78 14.35 -38.20
CA VAL A 151 46.22 14.35 -37.96
C VAL A 151 47.00 13.75 -39.16
N ALA A 152 46.53 12.61 -39.67
CA ALA A 152 47.16 11.99 -40.83
C ALA A 152 47.08 12.86 -42.08
N LYS A 153 45.93 13.52 -42.33
CA LYS A 153 45.76 14.43 -43.46
C LYS A 153 46.63 15.68 -43.35
N ILE A 154 46.75 16.27 -42.15
CA ILE A 154 47.62 17.43 -41.92
C ILE A 154 49.09 17.06 -42.14
N ALA A 155 49.53 15.91 -41.58
CA ALA A 155 50.89 15.43 -41.80
C ALA A 155 51.18 15.22 -43.31
N ALA A 156 50.25 14.62 -44.06
CA ALA A 156 50.42 14.48 -45.51
C ALA A 156 50.48 15.81 -46.24
N ILE A 157 49.72 16.85 -45.83
CA ILE A 157 49.81 18.18 -46.43
C ILE A 157 51.18 18.85 -46.07
N ASP A 158 51.62 18.70 -44.83
CA ASP A 158 52.90 19.26 -44.40
C ASP A 158 54.08 18.62 -45.16
N ASP A 159 54.09 17.30 -45.35
CA ASP A 159 55.09 16.61 -46.12
C ASP A 159 55.17 17.14 -47.57
N VAL A 160 54.00 17.48 -48.17
CA VAL A 160 53.93 18.03 -49.52
C VAL A 160 54.44 19.50 -49.56
N ILE A 161 54.05 20.30 -48.55
CA ILE A 161 54.53 21.68 -48.44
C ILE A 161 56.07 21.72 -48.31
N ASP A 162 56.61 20.85 -47.45
CA ASP A 162 58.05 20.71 -47.25
C ASP A 162 58.75 20.30 -48.57
N ALA A 163 58.14 19.35 -49.29
CA ALA A 163 58.67 18.92 -50.60
C ALA A 163 58.62 20.05 -51.62
N ILE A 164 57.58 20.91 -51.63
CA ILE A 164 57.46 22.10 -52.50
C ILE A 164 58.47 23.11 -52.10
N ASP A 165 58.70 23.37 -50.83
CA ASP A 165 59.73 24.32 -50.35
C ASP A 165 61.15 23.84 -50.73
N ASP A 166 61.44 22.57 -50.68
CA ASP A 166 62.68 21.95 -51.15
C ASP A 166 62.80 22.07 -52.68
N ALA A 167 61.74 21.89 -53.46
CA ALA A 167 61.71 22.12 -54.89
C ALA A 167 62.01 23.59 -55.25
N ALA A 168 61.38 24.51 -54.53
CA ALA A 168 61.60 25.94 -54.74
C ALA A 168 63.10 26.35 -54.51
N LYS A 169 63.72 25.78 -53.45
CA LYS A 169 65.16 25.97 -53.18
C LYS A 169 66.03 25.44 -54.33
N LEU A 170 65.67 24.23 -54.85
CA LEU A 170 66.40 23.66 -56.00
C LEU A 170 66.34 24.59 -57.27
N ILE A 171 65.13 25.08 -57.60
CA ILE A 171 64.89 25.99 -58.69
C ILE A 171 65.68 27.26 -58.51
N GLN A 172 65.78 27.83 -57.30
CA GLN A 172 66.57 28.95 -56.99
C GLN A 172 68.09 28.72 -57.24
N HIS A 173 68.60 27.58 -56.82
CA HIS A 173 70.00 27.17 -57.12
C HIS A 173 70.29 27.02 -58.60
N LEU A 174 69.33 26.44 -59.35
CA LEU A 174 69.47 26.36 -60.83
C LEU A 174 69.46 27.72 -61.50
N SER A 175 68.62 28.66 -61.04
CA SER A 175 68.58 30.03 -61.56
C SER A 175 69.85 30.82 -61.28
N LEU A 176 70.63 30.46 -60.24
CA LEU A 176 71.88 31.01 -59.86
C LEU A 176 73.10 30.40 -60.57
N GLY A 177 72.85 29.45 -61.51
CA GLY A 177 73.85 28.83 -62.35
C GLY A 177 74.46 27.53 -61.83
N ALA A 178 73.87 26.90 -60.82
CA ALA A 178 74.29 25.58 -60.39
C ALA A 178 74.08 24.56 -61.55
N SER A 179 74.96 23.60 -61.72
CA SER A 179 74.81 22.59 -62.74
C SER A 179 73.83 21.54 -62.29
N PHE A 180 72.99 20.96 -63.23
CA PHE A 180 72.04 19.93 -62.88
C PHE A 180 72.72 18.71 -62.22
N ALA A 181 73.94 18.35 -62.60
CA ALA A 181 74.72 17.29 -62.03
C ALA A 181 74.95 17.45 -60.51
N GLN A 182 75.08 18.72 -60.03
CA GLN A 182 75.32 19.03 -58.61
C GLN A 182 74.05 18.88 -57.74
N ILE A 183 72.90 18.97 -58.37
CA ILE A 183 71.61 18.90 -57.63
C ILE A 183 70.85 17.63 -57.91
N LYS A 184 71.32 16.70 -58.79
CA LYS A 184 70.64 15.50 -59.20
C LYS A 184 70.15 14.65 -58.04
N THR A 185 71.00 14.39 -57.04
CA THR A 185 70.65 13.55 -55.90
C THR A 185 69.49 14.14 -55.07
N LYS A 186 69.47 15.51 -54.93
CA LYS A 186 68.36 16.17 -54.25
C LYS A 186 67.11 16.17 -55.10
N PHE A 187 67.22 16.22 -56.39
CA PHE A 187 66.16 16.15 -57.36
C PHE A 187 65.50 14.73 -57.34
N ASP A 188 66.34 13.68 -57.38
CA ASP A 188 65.82 12.25 -57.29
C ASP A 188 65.13 12.01 -55.93
N SER A 189 65.66 12.53 -54.82
CA SER A 189 65.05 12.46 -53.51
C SER A 189 63.69 13.20 -53.47
N LEU A 190 63.60 14.38 -54.05
CA LEU A 190 62.40 15.18 -54.15
C LEU A 190 61.34 14.46 -55.03
N HIS A 191 61.74 13.95 -56.19
CA HIS A 191 60.88 13.19 -57.11
C HIS A 191 60.30 12.01 -56.41
N LYS A 192 61.05 11.28 -55.63
CA LYS A 192 60.56 10.12 -54.85
C LYS A 192 59.55 10.58 -53.79
N LYS A 193 59.84 11.61 -52.99
CA LYS A 193 58.92 12.14 -51.99
C LYS A 193 57.58 12.59 -52.59
N LEU A 194 57.64 13.28 -53.76
CA LEU A 194 56.41 13.74 -54.44
C LEU A 194 55.63 12.57 -55.10
N SER A 195 56.32 11.57 -55.59
CA SER A 195 55.65 10.38 -56.17
C SER A 195 55.04 9.44 -55.14
N ASP A 196 55.65 9.32 -54.00
CA ASP A 196 55.17 8.46 -52.89
C ASP A 196 53.90 9.07 -52.21
N ASN A 197 53.64 10.34 -52.37
CA ASN A 197 52.49 11.00 -51.81
C ASN A 197 51.23 10.85 -52.66
N THR A 198 50.47 9.78 -52.48
CA THR A 198 49.32 9.43 -53.30
C THR A 198 48.15 10.41 -53.15
N SER A 199 48.01 11.06 -51.99
CA SER A 199 46.89 11.97 -51.68
C SER A 199 46.90 13.25 -52.53
N HIS A 200 48.06 13.74 -52.92
CA HIS A 200 48.22 14.97 -53.69
C HIS A 200 48.95 14.75 -55.02
N SER A 201 49.09 13.50 -55.46
CA SER A 201 49.80 13.11 -56.68
C SER A 201 49.28 13.82 -57.94
N ALA A 202 47.97 13.97 -58.08
CA ALA A 202 47.34 14.65 -59.22
C ALA A 202 47.73 16.16 -59.27
N LEU A 203 47.87 16.80 -58.12
CA LEU A 203 48.24 18.21 -57.99
C LEU A 203 49.73 18.42 -58.28
N LEU A 204 50.56 17.44 -57.95
CA LEU A 204 52.04 17.50 -58.07
C LEU A 204 52.49 16.95 -59.42
N GLN A 205 51.74 16.25 -60.17
CA GLN A 205 52.10 15.63 -61.46
C GLN A 205 52.58 16.65 -62.49
N PRO A 206 51.97 17.83 -62.66
CA PRO A 206 52.50 18.88 -63.54
C PRO A 206 53.89 19.38 -63.17
N VAL A 207 54.16 19.51 -61.85
CA VAL A 207 55.46 19.91 -61.29
C VAL A 207 56.51 18.83 -61.57
N ILE A 208 56.17 17.55 -61.32
CA ILE A 208 57.08 16.45 -61.53
C ILE A 208 57.45 16.39 -63.06
N THR A 209 56.43 16.50 -63.94
CA THR A 209 56.63 16.48 -65.36
C THR A 209 57.58 17.66 -65.84
N ALA A 210 57.30 18.87 -65.35
CA ALA A 210 58.10 20.05 -65.73
C ALA A 210 59.51 19.94 -65.17
N LEU A 211 59.76 19.46 -63.96
CA LEU A 211 61.06 19.19 -63.40
C LEU A 211 61.85 18.12 -64.21
N THR A 212 61.17 17.09 -64.65
CA THR A 212 61.73 15.99 -65.48
C THR A 212 62.16 16.52 -66.84
N GLU A 213 61.31 17.35 -67.46
CA GLU A 213 61.66 18.03 -68.75
C GLU A 213 62.91 18.95 -68.61
N LEU A 214 62.97 19.69 -67.54
CA LEU A 214 64.20 20.52 -67.24
C LEU A 214 65.44 19.66 -67.03
N ALA A 215 65.31 18.52 -66.45
CA ALA A 215 66.37 17.55 -66.22
C ALA A 215 66.93 17.00 -67.54
N THR A 216 66.05 16.80 -68.54
CA THR A 216 66.37 16.12 -69.83
C THR A 216 66.80 17.10 -70.91
N HIS A 217 66.21 18.27 -71.01
CA HIS A 217 66.38 19.23 -72.09
C HIS A 217 67.26 20.47 -71.75
N GLY A 218 67.77 20.59 -70.56
CA GLY A 218 68.55 21.70 -70.09
C GLY A 218 67.75 22.86 -69.49
N VAL A 219 68.49 23.76 -68.79
CA VAL A 219 67.87 24.83 -67.98
C VAL A 219 67.41 25.98 -68.89
N ASN A 220 66.11 26.24 -68.87
CA ASN A 220 65.48 27.39 -69.53
C ASN A 220 64.90 28.36 -68.46
N GLN A 221 65.36 29.60 -68.46
CA GLN A 221 64.94 30.56 -67.41
C GLN A 221 63.40 30.81 -67.41
N LYS A 222 62.76 30.86 -68.56
CA LYS A 222 61.29 30.99 -68.65
C LYS A 222 60.56 29.82 -68.05
N ALA A 223 61.08 28.58 -68.23
CA ALA A 223 60.49 27.35 -67.65
C ALA A 223 60.70 27.36 -66.14
N LEU A 224 61.89 27.75 -65.61
CA LEU A 224 62.14 27.88 -64.18
C LEU A 224 61.12 28.82 -63.51
N THR A 225 60.92 30.02 -64.14
CA THR A 225 59.98 31.02 -63.61
C THR A 225 58.56 30.47 -63.55
N LYS A 226 58.08 29.72 -64.60
CA LYS A 226 56.75 29.11 -64.61
C LYS A 226 56.59 28.03 -63.57
N ILE A 227 57.61 27.20 -63.37
CA ILE A 227 57.58 26.16 -62.35
C ILE A 227 57.56 26.75 -60.94
N ALA A 228 58.40 27.79 -60.70
CA ALA A 228 58.40 28.49 -59.44
C ALA A 228 57.05 29.15 -59.11
N GLN A 229 56.38 29.71 -60.12
CA GLN A 229 55.05 30.28 -59.96
C GLN A 229 54.00 29.14 -59.64
N LEU A 230 54.05 28.05 -60.39
CA LEU A 230 53.15 26.90 -60.15
C LEU A 230 53.34 26.30 -58.74
N LEU A 231 54.59 26.13 -58.26
CA LEU A 231 54.92 25.72 -56.90
C LEU A 231 54.34 26.66 -55.85
N SER A 232 54.48 27.95 -56.10
CA SER A 232 53.93 28.99 -55.19
C SER A 232 52.38 28.89 -55.10
N GLU A 233 51.70 28.73 -56.22
CA GLU A 233 50.22 28.56 -56.28
C GLU A 233 49.74 27.28 -55.59
N ILE A 234 50.43 26.19 -55.83
CA ILE A 234 50.11 24.91 -55.18
C ILE A 234 50.32 25.01 -53.66
N ARG A 235 51.47 25.58 -53.29
CA ARG A 235 51.76 25.83 -51.87
C ARG A 235 50.68 26.67 -51.19
N GLN A 236 50.25 27.73 -51.82
CA GLN A 236 49.16 28.59 -51.29
C GLN A 236 47.88 27.84 -51.15
N GLN A 237 47.50 27.00 -52.13
CA GLN A 237 46.28 26.13 -52.05
C GLN A 237 46.39 25.15 -50.88
N LEU A 238 47.52 24.47 -50.69
CA LEU A 238 47.75 23.53 -49.59
C LEU A 238 47.69 24.19 -48.24
N VAL A 239 48.28 25.44 -48.07
CA VAL A 239 48.14 26.17 -46.86
C VAL A 239 46.68 26.55 -46.55
N GLN A 240 45.91 26.95 -47.58
CA GLN A 240 44.49 27.23 -47.44
C GLN A 240 43.70 25.96 -47.10
N GLU A 241 44.01 24.82 -47.75
CA GLU A 241 43.41 23.54 -47.42
C GLU A 241 43.70 23.12 -45.97
N LYS A 242 44.97 23.26 -45.54
CA LYS A 242 45.36 23.00 -44.15
C LYS A 242 44.56 23.86 -43.17
N ALA A 243 44.47 25.16 -43.43
CA ALA A 243 43.69 26.07 -42.59
C ALA A 243 42.21 25.69 -42.52
N ALA A 244 41.60 25.36 -43.68
CA ALA A 244 40.21 24.91 -43.75
C ALA A 244 39.96 23.60 -42.97
N LYS A 245 40.90 22.63 -43.05
CA LYS A 245 40.81 21.37 -42.30
C LYS A 245 40.99 21.60 -40.81
N THR A 246 41.88 22.51 -40.42
CA THR A 246 42.05 22.90 -39.00
C THR A 246 40.81 23.55 -38.45
N ASP A 247 40.15 24.47 -39.15
CA ASP A 247 38.91 25.10 -38.76
C ASP A 247 37.77 24.09 -38.61
N VAL A 248 37.68 23.08 -39.49
CA VAL A 248 36.70 22.00 -39.35
C VAL A 248 36.97 21.17 -38.10
N GLU A 249 38.22 20.83 -37.84
CA GLU A 249 38.64 20.06 -36.66
C GLU A 249 38.33 20.82 -35.37
N GLU A 250 38.65 22.12 -35.30
CA GLU A 250 38.33 22.96 -34.13
C GLU A 250 36.83 23.00 -33.86
N ARG A 251 36.01 23.16 -34.89
CA ARG A 251 34.54 23.10 -34.74
C ARG A 251 34.03 21.72 -34.28
N GLN A 252 34.60 20.65 -34.81
CA GLN A 252 34.24 19.30 -34.39
C GLN A 252 34.67 19.02 -32.95
N ALA A 253 35.87 19.50 -32.55
CA ALA A 253 36.34 19.40 -31.17
C ALA A 253 35.46 20.19 -30.19
N ALA A 254 35.09 21.42 -30.55
CA ALA A 254 34.17 22.22 -29.73
C ALA A 254 32.80 21.57 -29.59
N HIS A 255 32.22 21.09 -30.69
CA HIS A 255 30.92 20.36 -30.64
C HIS A 255 31.01 19.11 -29.77
N TRP A 256 32.10 18.34 -29.89
CA TRP A 256 32.29 17.16 -29.03
C TRP A 256 32.41 17.55 -27.55
N ALA A 257 33.13 18.60 -27.23
CA ALA A 257 33.27 19.10 -25.87
C ALA A 257 31.90 19.45 -25.24
N GLU A 258 31.06 20.17 -25.98
CA GLU A 258 29.70 20.50 -25.56
C GLU A 258 28.81 19.24 -25.42
N PHE A 259 28.84 18.35 -26.41
CA PHE A 259 28.05 17.16 -26.44
C PHE A 259 28.42 16.15 -25.34
N SER A 260 29.72 15.96 -25.08
CA SER A 260 30.20 15.08 -23.99
C SER A 260 29.80 15.59 -22.61
N VAL A 261 29.81 16.92 -22.39
CA VAL A 261 29.29 17.53 -21.17
C VAL A 261 27.78 17.31 -21.01
N HIS A 262 27.05 17.45 -22.12
CA HIS A 262 25.60 17.15 -22.09
C HIS A 262 25.31 15.69 -21.71
N LEU A 263 26.02 14.76 -22.33
CA LEU A 263 25.88 13.32 -22.01
C LEU A 263 26.28 13.02 -20.55
N ALA A 264 27.33 13.63 -20.03
CA ALA A 264 27.76 13.48 -18.64
C ALA A 264 26.72 14.03 -17.64
N ASN A 265 26.15 15.20 -17.94
CA ASN A 265 25.09 15.78 -17.13
C ASN A 265 23.82 14.91 -17.14
N GLU A 266 23.44 14.39 -18.31
CA GLU A 266 22.29 13.49 -18.43
C GLU A 266 22.53 12.16 -17.70
N HIS A 267 23.75 11.60 -17.80
CA HIS A 267 24.11 10.41 -17.01
C HIS A 267 23.98 10.67 -15.51
N THR A 268 24.48 11.79 -15.02
CA THR A 268 24.35 12.17 -13.59
C THR A 268 22.89 12.25 -13.17
N ARG A 269 22.06 12.94 -13.96
CA ARG A 269 20.61 13.07 -13.71
C ARG A 269 19.91 11.70 -13.64
N LEU A 270 20.24 10.78 -14.54
CA LEU A 270 19.66 9.44 -14.60
C LEU A 270 20.10 8.61 -13.39
N VAL A 271 21.37 8.68 -12.96
CA VAL A 271 21.88 8.00 -11.77
C VAL A 271 21.19 8.52 -10.51
N GLU A 272 21.02 9.83 -10.38
CA GLU A 272 20.26 10.44 -9.27
C GLU A 272 18.81 9.99 -9.28
N ARG A 273 18.15 9.95 -10.46
CA ARG A 273 16.78 9.44 -10.59
C ARG A 273 16.66 7.99 -10.17
N LYS A 274 17.61 7.13 -10.57
CA LYS A 274 17.68 5.73 -10.16
C LYS A 274 17.74 5.61 -8.63
N ALA A 275 18.64 6.37 -7.99
CA ALA A 275 18.79 6.36 -6.54
C ALA A 275 17.50 6.80 -5.81
N GLN A 276 16.79 7.82 -6.31
CA GLN A 276 15.51 8.26 -5.79
C GLN A 276 14.44 7.16 -5.90
N LEU A 277 14.38 6.47 -7.04
CA LEU A 277 13.44 5.38 -7.27
C LEU A 277 13.74 4.17 -6.36
N GLU A 278 15.02 3.85 -6.10
CA GLU A 278 15.41 2.79 -5.16
C GLU A 278 14.90 3.08 -3.75
N VAL A 279 15.02 4.32 -3.28
CA VAL A 279 14.48 4.74 -1.97
C VAL A 279 12.95 4.66 -1.96
N GLN A 280 12.29 5.20 -3.00
CA GLN A 280 10.84 5.17 -3.11
C GLN A 280 10.27 3.75 -3.13
N ILE A 281 10.91 2.83 -3.85
CA ILE A 281 10.54 1.40 -3.89
C ILE A 281 10.66 0.78 -2.50
N GLN A 282 11.71 1.10 -1.75
CA GLN A 282 11.86 0.58 -0.40
C GLN A 282 10.79 1.12 0.55
N GLU A 283 10.52 2.42 0.54
CA GLU A 283 9.45 3.04 1.32
C GLU A 283 8.07 2.45 1.02
N GLN A 284 7.79 2.17 -0.26
CA GLN A 284 6.55 1.51 -0.67
C GLN A 284 6.45 0.07 -0.15
N LYS A 285 7.54 -0.69 -0.17
CA LYS A 285 7.60 -2.05 0.40
C LYS A 285 7.37 -2.05 1.90
N ASP A 286 8.01 -1.14 2.61
CA ASP A 286 7.83 -0.98 4.05
C ASP A 286 6.37 -0.61 4.38
N THR A 287 5.77 0.30 3.61
CA THR A 287 4.35 0.69 3.77
C THR A 287 3.40 -0.49 3.55
N ILE A 288 3.67 -1.36 2.56
CA ILE A 288 2.88 -2.57 2.31
C ILE A 288 2.98 -3.55 3.49
N GLU A 289 4.19 -3.77 4.03
CA GLU A 289 4.43 -4.64 5.18
C GLU A 289 3.73 -4.12 6.43
N ASP A 290 3.81 -2.82 6.70
CA ASP A 290 3.10 -2.17 7.79
C ASP A 290 1.57 -2.31 7.64
N ALA A 291 1.03 -2.08 6.45
CA ALA A 291 -0.39 -2.21 6.19
C ALA A 291 -0.88 -3.65 6.39
N ILE A 292 -0.12 -4.67 5.97
CA ILE A 292 -0.41 -6.09 6.22
C ILE A 292 -0.43 -6.38 7.71
N SER A 293 0.57 -5.92 8.46
CA SER A 293 0.67 -6.11 9.91
C SER A 293 -0.53 -5.47 10.65
N TRP A 294 -0.98 -4.29 10.21
CA TRP A 294 -2.16 -3.63 10.76
C TRP A 294 -3.45 -4.40 10.43
N ILE A 295 -3.59 -4.93 9.22
CA ILE A 295 -4.73 -5.77 8.83
C ILE A 295 -4.79 -7.01 9.71
N GLU A 296 -3.69 -7.71 9.92
CA GLU A 296 -3.62 -8.90 10.77
C GLU A 296 -3.99 -8.58 12.22
N PHE A 297 -3.41 -7.51 12.78
CA PHE A 297 -3.73 -7.06 14.13
C PHE A 297 -5.23 -6.75 14.30
N HIS A 298 -5.80 -5.94 13.40
CA HIS A 298 -7.20 -5.56 13.51
C HIS A 298 -8.16 -6.72 13.22
N THR A 299 -7.75 -7.70 12.41
CA THR A 299 -8.54 -8.93 12.18
C THR A 299 -8.65 -9.76 13.46
N LEU A 300 -7.53 -9.92 14.18
CA LEU A 300 -7.52 -10.63 15.46
C LEU A 300 -8.38 -9.91 16.52
N GLU A 301 -8.25 -8.60 16.63
CA GLU A 301 -9.05 -7.80 17.57
C GLU A 301 -10.53 -7.78 17.20
N LEU A 302 -10.88 -7.84 15.92
CA LEU A 302 -12.25 -8.00 15.45
C LEU A 302 -12.85 -9.34 15.92
N GLU A 303 -12.14 -10.44 15.71
CA GLU A 303 -12.56 -11.77 16.17
C GLU A 303 -12.77 -11.80 17.69
N ASN A 304 -11.84 -11.24 18.46
CA ASN A 304 -11.95 -11.11 19.91
C ASN A 304 -13.19 -10.32 20.34
N SER A 305 -13.47 -9.21 19.67
CA SER A 305 -14.63 -8.34 19.99
C SER A 305 -15.96 -9.02 19.62
N GLU A 306 -16.01 -9.75 18.51
CA GLU A 306 -17.17 -10.56 18.11
C GLU A 306 -17.43 -11.71 19.09
N GLU A 307 -16.40 -12.40 19.56
CA GLU A 307 -16.53 -13.44 20.59
C GLU A 307 -17.05 -12.88 21.92
N ARG A 308 -16.52 -11.72 22.35
CA ARG A 308 -16.99 -11.02 23.56
C ARG A 308 -18.44 -10.59 23.43
N LEU A 309 -18.86 -10.08 22.26
CA LEU A 309 -20.25 -9.71 21.99
C LEU A 309 -21.17 -10.92 22.07
N ALA A 310 -20.82 -12.01 21.42
CA ALA A 310 -21.59 -13.25 21.45
C ALA A 310 -21.69 -13.81 22.89
N GLY A 311 -20.60 -13.78 23.65
CA GLY A 311 -20.58 -14.19 25.05
C GLY A 311 -21.50 -13.34 25.93
N GLN A 312 -21.47 -11.99 25.75
CA GLN A 312 -22.32 -11.06 26.48
C GLN A 312 -23.81 -11.27 26.17
N GLN A 313 -24.16 -11.47 24.91
CA GLN A 313 -25.52 -11.75 24.46
C GLN A 313 -26.05 -13.10 25.05
N ALA A 314 -25.21 -14.13 25.03
CA ALA A 314 -25.55 -15.43 25.60
C ALA A 314 -25.76 -15.36 27.11
N TRP A 315 -24.87 -14.63 27.83
CA TRP A 315 -25.02 -14.40 29.27
C TRP A 315 -26.34 -13.69 29.57
N PHE A 316 -26.65 -12.61 28.86
CA PHE A 316 -27.88 -11.84 29.10
C PHE A 316 -29.15 -12.63 28.78
N ALA A 317 -29.13 -13.49 27.75
CA ALA A 317 -30.24 -14.40 27.46
C ALA A 317 -30.52 -15.35 28.62
N VAL A 318 -29.48 -15.89 29.27
CA VAL A 318 -29.63 -16.71 30.48
C VAL A 318 -30.21 -15.91 31.65
N GLN A 319 -29.73 -14.71 31.90
CA GLN A 319 -30.25 -13.82 32.96
C GLN A 319 -31.72 -13.48 32.73
N SER A 320 -32.10 -13.18 31.48
CA SER A 320 -33.50 -12.93 31.11
C SER A 320 -34.39 -14.11 31.38
N GLN A 321 -33.95 -15.33 31.06
CA GLN A 321 -34.72 -16.56 31.32
C GLN A 321 -34.86 -16.82 32.83
N ILE A 322 -33.83 -16.58 33.64
CA ILE A 322 -33.87 -16.67 35.10
C ILE A 322 -34.89 -15.67 35.66
N TYR A 323 -34.82 -14.41 35.19
CA TYR A 323 -35.77 -13.37 35.60
C TYR A 323 -37.22 -13.76 35.29
N GLU A 324 -37.53 -14.21 34.07
CA GLU A 324 -38.85 -14.65 33.65
C GLU A 324 -39.38 -15.82 34.51
N THR A 325 -38.50 -16.80 34.77
CA THR A 325 -38.85 -17.98 35.59
C THR A 325 -39.19 -17.57 37.00
N GLN A 326 -38.35 -16.76 37.67
CA GLN A 326 -38.53 -16.31 39.03
C GLN A 326 -39.78 -15.40 39.18
N THR A 327 -40.02 -14.52 38.19
CA THR A 327 -41.22 -13.67 38.14
C THR A 327 -42.49 -14.52 38.05
N SER A 328 -42.49 -15.58 37.21
CA SER A 328 -43.60 -16.53 37.09
C SER A 328 -43.83 -17.27 38.39
N GLU A 329 -42.79 -17.75 39.06
CA GLU A 329 -42.86 -18.41 40.36
C GLU A 329 -43.46 -17.49 41.45
N ARG A 330 -43.01 -16.23 41.55
CA ARG A 330 -43.56 -15.26 42.51
C ARG A 330 -45.02 -14.91 42.21
N THR A 331 -45.37 -14.79 40.94
CA THR A 331 -46.78 -14.61 40.52
C THR A 331 -47.66 -15.76 40.98
N ALA A 332 -47.23 -17.02 40.80
CA ALA A 332 -47.93 -18.20 41.28
C ALA A 332 -48.02 -18.22 42.80
N GLN A 333 -46.94 -17.84 43.50
CA GLN A 333 -46.95 -17.72 44.99
C GLN A 333 -47.96 -16.67 45.47
N GLN A 334 -48.00 -15.51 44.82
CA GLN A 334 -48.95 -14.44 45.16
C GLN A 334 -50.41 -14.89 44.94
N GLU A 335 -50.70 -15.61 43.82
CA GLU A 335 -52.00 -16.18 43.57
C GLU A 335 -52.43 -17.20 44.67
N ILE A 336 -51.49 -17.99 45.19
CA ILE A 336 -51.73 -18.90 46.29
C ILE A 336 -52.09 -18.14 47.58
N VAL A 337 -51.33 -17.08 47.88
CA VAL A 337 -51.62 -16.23 49.07
C VAL A 337 -53.00 -15.60 48.93
N ASP A 338 -53.32 -15.02 47.79
CA ASP A 338 -54.63 -14.36 47.57
C ASP A 338 -55.78 -15.34 47.69
N ARG A 339 -55.70 -16.56 47.15
CA ARG A 339 -56.71 -17.62 47.31
C ARG A 339 -56.87 -18.11 48.79
N LEU A 340 -55.76 -18.22 49.49
CA LEU A 340 -55.79 -18.56 50.93
C LEU A 340 -56.44 -17.46 51.75
N GLN A 341 -56.20 -16.19 51.48
CA GLN A 341 -56.87 -15.05 52.14
C GLN A 341 -58.38 -15.06 51.88
N GLU A 342 -58.79 -15.32 50.61
CA GLU A 342 -60.25 -15.51 50.29
C GLU A 342 -60.85 -16.64 51.07
N HIS A 343 -60.20 -17.82 51.10
CA HIS A 343 -60.72 -18.96 51.81
C HIS A 343 -60.80 -18.74 53.32
N ILE A 344 -59.87 -18.10 53.95
CA ILE A 344 -59.88 -17.79 55.38
C ILE A 344 -60.91 -16.71 55.69
N SER A 345 -61.09 -15.72 54.90
CA SER A 345 -62.01 -14.61 55.10
C SER A 345 -63.47 -15.05 54.90
N GLU A 346 -63.72 -15.85 53.86
CA GLU A 346 -65.13 -16.22 53.51
C GLU A 346 -65.56 -17.58 53.97
N LYS A 347 -64.61 -18.55 54.13
CA LYS A 347 -64.97 -20.00 54.36
C LYS A 347 -64.10 -20.62 55.46
N LEU A 348 -63.86 -19.88 56.56
CA LEU A 348 -62.98 -20.33 57.63
C LEU A 348 -63.24 -21.76 58.14
N SER A 349 -64.56 -22.16 58.34
CA SER A 349 -64.93 -23.48 58.82
C SER A 349 -64.51 -24.59 57.88
N THR A 350 -64.69 -24.42 56.59
CA THR A 350 -64.34 -25.41 55.53
C THR A 350 -62.81 -25.49 55.40
N THR A 351 -62.11 -24.39 55.44
CA THR A 351 -60.62 -24.30 55.39
C THR A 351 -60.05 -25.03 56.62
N ALA A 352 -60.56 -24.78 57.80
CA ALA A 352 -60.12 -25.45 59.06
C ALA A 352 -60.35 -26.97 59.02
N GLN A 353 -61.48 -27.44 58.50
CA GLN A 353 -61.75 -28.89 58.31
C GLN A 353 -60.78 -29.55 57.32
N PHE A 354 -60.49 -28.86 56.17
CA PHE A 354 -59.55 -29.38 55.21
C PHE A 354 -58.14 -29.47 55.84
N ILE A 355 -57.66 -28.41 56.49
CA ILE A 355 -56.34 -28.38 57.12
C ILE A 355 -56.24 -29.43 58.24
N ALA A 356 -57.31 -29.64 59.02
CA ALA A 356 -57.35 -30.65 60.11
C ALA A 356 -57.31 -32.10 59.60
N SER A 357 -57.84 -32.38 58.38
CA SER A 357 -57.87 -33.73 57.76
C SER A 357 -56.51 -34.13 57.19
N ARG A 358 -55.54 -33.27 57.15
CA ARG A 358 -54.18 -33.53 56.65
C ARG A 358 -53.29 -34.07 57.79
N ASN A 359 -53.14 -35.39 57.83
CA ASN A 359 -52.14 -36.09 58.66
C ASN A 359 -51.07 -36.72 57.79
#